data_1d1c52b16af4b6ec5f6fc8bfc0f53d30
#
_entry.id   1d1c52b16af4b6ec5f6fc8bfc0f53d30
#
_cell.length_a   1.000
_cell.length_b   1.000
_cell.length_c   1.000
_cell.angle_alpha   90.00
_cell.angle_beta   90.00
_cell.angle_gamma   90.00
#
_symmetry.space_group_name_H-M   'P 1'
#
loop_
_entity.id
_entity.type
_entity.pdbx_description
1 polymer ?
#
loop_
_entity_poly.entity_id
_entity_poly.type
_entity_poly.pdbx_seq_one_letter_code
_entity_poly.pdbx_strand_id
1 'polypeptide(L)'
;MLYVIAYDVGTTGAKTCLFEIDREVRLLAGEYAGYDLWILPDGGAEQDVEQWWQAMCSTTRRLLEKTGVAPERVSGLSFCSQMQGMVLVDREGNALRRPMSYMDQRAAKEFRDFQKRGVTFSGVELSTLVRSLVITHAVSSSVKDPLWKYKWVQANEPELFARAYKWLDVKEYLICRCTGECVMTRDSAYSTFLYDTRRGHEGWSRDLCRIYGVDERHLPRVIECTDVAGRLSEHAAAELGLCAGTPVYGGGGDATLIGVGAGCTRLGDTHVYSGTSGWVSTIIGRQKVDVSTMMCGIVGAQAGKFNYFAEMETAGKCFEWVKKHMVEDEINAYLQKINVADSTETAYESLYDYMSDAISRIPAGSGGVIFTPWLHGNRCPFEDHRAAGMFFNLKIGTGETQMIRAVLEGICFHLRWMLECQDKKIRTAHVLRFVGGGALSPATCQILADVTGRPVETVPDAKDVGAVGAAMLAAVGSGAFCDLESAGALIRPNRRYEPNRGNRAVYERNYRVFRRLYRSNRKNFAALNDTEGGGDNG
;
A
#
# COMPACT_ATOMS: atom_id res chain seq x y z
N MET A 1 -29.21 9.80 -1.03
CA MET A 1 -28.25 10.03 0.08
C MET A 1 -27.96 8.70 0.76
N LEU A 2 -26.69 8.26 0.80
CA LEU A 2 -26.21 7.02 1.42
C LEU A 2 -25.27 7.37 2.58
N TYR A 3 -25.34 6.62 3.67
CA TYR A 3 -24.33 6.61 4.71
C TYR A 3 -23.54 5.31 4.65
N VAL A 4 -22.24 5.40 4.40
CA VAL A 4 -21.36 4.24 4.28
C VAL A 4 -20.27 4.32 5.35
N ILE A 5 -20.08 3.24 6.09
CA ILE A 5 -18.92 3.07 6.95
C ILE A 5 -17.85 2.32 6.14
N ALA A 6 -16.69 2.94 6.00
CA ALA A 6 -15.55 2.35 5.35
C ALA A 6 -14.41 2.15 6.35
N TYR A 7 -13.87 0.94 6.36
CA TYR A 7 -12.72 0.55 7.18
C TYR A 7 -11.46 0.55 6.33
N ASP A 8 -10.41 1.21 6.79
CA ASP A 8 -9.06 1.13 6.22
C ASP A 8 -8.16 0.42 7.24
N VAL A 9 -7.91 -0.87 6.98
CA VAL A 9 -7.24 -1.79 7.89
C VAL A 9 -5.78 -1.91 7.48
N GLY A 10 -4.94 -1.07 8.09
CA GLY A 10 -3.51 -0.99 7.81
C GLY A 10 -2.66 -1.98 8.59
N THR A 11 -1.36 -1.77 8.59
CA THR A 11 -0.39 -2.66 9.25
C THR A 11 -0.41 -2.54 10.77
N THR A 12 -0.64 -1.35 11.31
CA THR A 12 -0.54 -1.04 12.76
C THR A 12 -1.81 -0.44 13.34
N GLY A 13 -2.90 -0.43 12.60
CA GLY A 13 -4.16 0.13 13.06
C GLY A 13 -5.25 0.14 12.01
N ALA A 14 -6.48 0.25 12.46
CA ALA A 14 -7.66 0.42 11.64
C ALA A 14 -8.19 1.84 11.75
N LYS A 15 -8.48 2.44 10.61
CA LYS A 15 -9.20 3.68 10.49
C LYS A 15 -10.61 3.39 10.03
N THR A 16 -11.60 3.93 10.73
CA THR A 16 -13.02 3.81 10.40
C THR A 16 -13.54 5.18 10.03
N CYS A 17 -14.11 5.29 8.85
CA CYS A 17 -14.62 6.54 8.29
C CYS A 17 -16.12 6.41 7.97
N LEU A 18 -16.90 7.44 8.31
CA LEU A 18 -18.31 7.55 7.92
C LEU A 18 -18.45 8.58 6.79
N PHE A 19 -18.97 8.14 5.69
CA PHE A 19 -19.22 8.96 4.51
C PHE A 19 -20.70 9.19 4.27
N GLU A 20 -21.02 10.41 3.88
CA GLU A 20 -22.30 10.76 3.25
C GLU A 20 -22.05 10.90 1.75
N ILE A 21 -22.81 10.15 0.95
CA ILE A 21 -22.65 10.09 -0.50
C ILE A 21 -23.97 10.43 -1.17
N ASP A 22 -23.95 11.49 -1.97
CA ASP A 22 -25.07 11.95 -2.81
C ASP A 22 -24.51 12.56 -4.10
N ARG A 23 -24.42 13.89 -4.18
CA ARG A 23 -23.79 14.63 -5.28
C ARG A 23 -22.31 14.82 -5.11
N GLU A 24 -21.81 14.50 -3.94
CA GLU A 24 -20.40 14.52 -3.55
C GLU A 24 -20.15 13.37 -2.56
N VAL A 25 -18.88 13.05 -2.36
CA VAL A 25 -18.42 12.14 -1.31
C VAL A 25 -17.88 12.99 -0.16
N ARG A 26 -18.60 13.01 0.95
CA ARG A 26 -18.26 13.83 2.12
C ARG A 26 -17.89 12.94 3.30
N LEU A 27 -16.68 13.08 3.79
CA LEU A 27 -16.25 12.50 5.05
C LEU A 27 -16.91 13.25 6.21
N LEU A 28 -17.76 12.57 6.98
CA LEU A 28 -18.42 13.15 8.16
C LEU A 28 -17.51 13.11 9.38
N ALA A 29 -16.87 11.97 9.60
CA ALA A 29 -15.89 11.77 10.66
C ALA A 29 -15.03 10.55 10.38
N GLY A 30 -13.84 10.53 11.00
CA GLY A 30 -12.95 9.39 11.04
C GLY A 30 -12.49 9.13 12.48
N GLU A 31 -12.33 7.85 12.81
CA GLU A 31 -11.78 7.36 14.07
C GLU A 31 -10.66 6.36 13.79
N TYR A 32 -9.69 6.27 14.70
CA TYR A 32 -8.54 5.39 14.57
C TYR A 32 -8.33 4.58 15.84
N ALA A 33 -7.94 3.33 15.70
CA ALA A 33 -7.44 2.50 16.78
C ALA A 33 -6.24 1.68 16.30
N GLY A 34 -5.15 1.73 17.08
CA GLY A 34 -3.95 0.96 16.83
C GLY A 34 -4.08 -0.48 17.31
N TYR A 35 -3.23 -1.34 16.78
CA TYR A 35 -3.02 -2.73 17.21
C TYR A 35 -1.57 -3.17 16.95
N ASP A 36 -1.19 -4.28 17.57
CA ASP A 36 0.19 -4.75 17.55
C ASP A 36 0.53 -5.45 16.23
N LEU A 37 1.79 -5.28 15.83
CA LEU A 37 2.49 -6.10 14.86
C LEU A 37 3.70 -6.72 15.55
N TRP A 38 3.70 -8.05 15.69
CA TRP A 38 4.83 -8.78 16.29
C TRP A 38 5.82 -9.20 15.23
N ILE A 39 7.03 -8.66 15.33
CA ILE A 39 8.16 -9.09 14.52
C ILE A 39 8.93 -10.12 15.34
N LEU A 40 9.02 -11.34 14.83
CA LEU A 40 9.61 -12.47 15.52
C LEU A 40 11.08 -12.67 15.11
N PRO A 41 11.93 -13.24 15.99
CA PRO A 41 13.36 -13.44 15.68
C PRO A 41 13.64 -14.36 14.48
N ASP A 42 12.70 -15.24 14.15
CA ASP A 42 12.78 -16.17 13.01
C ASP A 42 12.37 -15.54 11.67
N GLY A 43 12.12 -14.23 11.63
CA GLY A 43 11.64 -13.49 10.47
C GLY A 43 10.12 -13.50 10.33
N GLY A 44 9.40 -14.01 11.33
CA GLY A 44 7.94 -13.96 11.39
C GLY A 44 7.43 -12.54 11.59
N ALA A 45 6.24 -12.26 11.02
CA ALA A 45 5.51 -11.03 11.26
C ALA A 45 4.02 -11.36 11.41
N GLU A 46 3.50 -11.23 12.63
CA GLU A 46 2.16 -11.68 12.99
C GLU A 46 1.30 -10.55 13.56
N GLN A 47 -0.01 -10.71 13.42
CA GLN A 47 -1.01 -9.82 14.00
C GLN A 47 -2.07 -10.64 14.73
N ASP A 48 -3.01 -9.98 15.42
CA ASP A 48 -4.10 -10.62 16.14
C ASP A 48 -5.45 -10.22 15.55
N VAL A 49 -6.23 -11.20 15.13
CA VAL A 49 -7.58 -10.99 14.57
C VAL A 49 -8.54 -10.35 15.56
N GLU A 50 -8.37 -10.62 16.87
CA GLU A 50 -9.21 -10.02 17.90
C GLU A 50 -8.89 -8.54 18.07
N GLN A 51 -7.63 -8.15 17.99
CA GLN A 51 -7.26 -6.73 18.01
C GLN A 51 -7.81 -5.98 16.80
N TRP A 52 -7.82 -6.58 15.61
CA TRP A 52 -8.47 -5.99 14.42
C TRP A 52 -9.97 -5.75 14.67
N TRP A 53 -10.63 -6.79 15.22
CA TRP A 53 -12.07 -6.73 15.49
C TRP A 53 -12.42 -5.69 16.56
N GLN A 54 -11.67 -5.67 17.66
CA GLN A 54 -11.86 -4.68 18.73
C GLN A 54 -11.62 -3.25 18.23
N ALA A 55 -10.62 -3.05 17.38
CA ALA A 55 -10.38 -1.77 16.74
C ALA A 55 -11.60 -1.33 15.91
N MET A 56 -12.16 -2.23 15.08
CA MET A 56 -13.36 -1.95 14.31
C MET A 56 -14.56 -1.63 15.20
N CYS A 57 -14.84 -2.45 16.22
CA CYS A 57 -15.97 -2.25 17.11
C CYS A 57 -15.89 -0.92 17.87
N SER A 58 -14.73 -0.63 18.47
CA SER A 58 -14.53 0.58 19.24
C SER A 58 -14.60 1.84 18.38
N THR A 59 -13.98 1.84 17.21
CA THR A 59 -13.99 2.98 16.29
C THR A 59 -15.37 3.21 15.68
N THR A 60 -16.10 2.14 15.33
CA THR A 60 -17.47 2.27 14.80
C THR A 60 -18.41 2.90 15.81
N ARG A 61 -18.39 2.46 17.07
CA ARG A 61 -19.25 3.03 18.13
C ARG A 61 -18.92 4.50 18.38
N ARG A 62 -17.64 4.85 18.53
CA ARG A 62 -17.23 6.26 18.69
C ARG A 62 -17.64 7.12 17.50
N LEU A 63 -17.57 6.56 16.30
CA LEU A 63 -17.94 7.26 15.07
C LEU A 63 -19.44 7.59 15.04
N LEU A 64 -20.32 6.63 15.42
CA LEU A 64 -21.75 6.83 15.51
C LEU A 64 -22.11 7.86 16.60
N GLU A 65 -21.50 7.75 17.78
CA GLU A 65 -21.69 8.73 18.87
C GLU A 65 -21.29 10.15 18.43
N LYS A 66 -20.13 10.29 17.80
CA LYS A 66 -19.59 11.57 17.35
C LYS A 66 -20.42 12.24 16.26
N THR A 67 -20.98 11.45 15.36
CA THR A 67 -21.74 11.98 14.22
C THR A 67 -23.23 12.08 14.47
N GLY A 68 -23.76 11.37 15.47
CA GLY A 68 -25.19 11.26 15.74
C GLY A 68 -25.99 10.56 14.64
N VAL A 69 -25.30 9.88 13.70
CA VAL A 69 -25.97 9.09 12.66
C VAL A 69 -26.55 7.83 13.26
N ALA A 70 -27.87 7.66 13.16
CA ALA A 70 -28.55 6.48 13.67
C ALA A 70 -28.11 5.21 12.91
N PRO A 71 -27.89 4.07 13.60
CA PRO A 71 -27.43 2.82 12.98
C PRO A 71 -28.30 2.35 11.81
N GLU A 72 -29.61 2.61 11.85
CA GLU A 72 -30.59 2.23 10.82
C GLU A 72 -30.36 3.00 9.50
N ARG A 73 -29.66 4.13 9.55
CA ARG A 73 -29.33 4.93 8.38
C ARG A 73 -28.07 4.47 7.66
N VAL A 74 -27.28 3.59 8.28
CA VAL A 74 -26.07 3.03 7.66
C VAL A 74 -26.46 2.08 6.53
N SER A 75 -26.18 2.48 5.31
CA SER A 75 -26.58 1.78 4.08
C SER A 75 -25.65 0.62 3.72
N GLY A 76 -24.45 0.57 4.28
CA GLY A 76 -23.50 -0.51 4.03
C GLY A 76 -22.13 -0.30 4.64
N LEU A 77 -21.38 -1.40 4.71
CA LEU A 77 -19.99 -1.47 5.16
C LEU A 77 -19.09 -1.86 3.99
N SER A 78 -17.89 -1.29 3.92
CA SER A 78 -16.88 -1.68 2.93
C SER A 78 -15.47 -1.56 3.49
N PHE A 79 -14.49 -2.18 2.82
CA PHE A 79 -13.14 -2.34 3.33
C PHE A 79 -12.09 -1.90 2.32
N CYS A 80 -11.09 -1.17 2.80
CA CYS A 80 -9.75 -1.09 2.27
C CYS A 80 -8.82 -1.81 3.24
N SER A 81 -7.85 -2.58 2.78
CA SER A 81 -6.91 -3.21 3.71
C SER A 81 -5.52 -3.39 3.14
N GLN A 82 -4.53 -3.57 4.04
CA GLN A 82 -3.25 -4.18 3.69
C GLN A 82 -3.51 -5.51 2.95
N MET A 83 -2.63 -5.85 2.02
CA MET A 83 -2.75 -7.04 1.17
C MET A 83 -1.67 -8.07 1.47
N GLN A 84 -1.82 -9.26 0.88
CA GLN A 84 -0.83 -10.34 0.96
C GLN A 84 -0.61 -10.89 2.38
N GLY A 85 -1.57 -10.71 3.26
CA GLY A 85 -1.65 -11.45 4.51
C GLY A 85 -2.08 -12.90 4.28
N MET A 86 -2.05 -13.71 5.35
CA MET A 86 -2.60 -15.05 5.33
C MET A 86 -3.33 -15.35 6.63
N VAL A 87 -4.62 -15.66 6.52
CA VAL A 87 -5.49 -16.08 7.60
C VAL A 87 -6.12 -17.43 7.22
N LEU A 88 -5.76 -18.50 7.91
CA LEU A 88 -6.43 -19.79 7.77
C LEU A 88 -7.57 -19.88 8.79
N VAL A 89 -8.76 -20.21 8.32
CA VAL A 89 -9.95 -20.35 9.16
C VAL A 89 -10.51 -21.77 9.15
N ASP A 90 -11.20 -22.13 10.25
CA ASP A 90 -12.00 -23.35 10.34
C ASP A 90 -13.37 -23.18 9.67
N ARG A 91 -14.26 -24.19 9.79
CA ARG A 91 -15.61 -24.15 9.19
C ARG A 91 -16.54 -23.14 9.84
N GLU A 92 -16.26 -22.78 11.07
CA GLU A 92 -16.99 -21.78 11.85
C GLU A 92 -16.49 -20.35 11.58
N GLY A 93 -15.41 -20.19 10.78
CA GLY A 93 -14.81 -18.90 10.44
C GLY A 93 -13.80 -18.40 11.47
N ASN A 94 -13.42 -19.21 12.47
CA ASN A 94 -12.41 -18.82 13.45
C ASN A 94 -11.01 -18.95 12.87
N ALA A 95 -10.16 -17.98 13.14
CA ALA A 95 -8.75 -18.05 12.76
C ALA A 95 -8.04 -19.18 13.54
N LEU A 96 -7.38 -20.06 12.80
CA LEU A 96 -6.68 -21.22 13.37
C LEU A 96 -5.36 -20.85 14.06
N ARG A 97 -4.80 -19.70 13.69
CA ARG A 97 -3.57 -19.14 14.23
C ARG A 97 -3.56 -17.62 14.05
N ARG A 98 -2.58 -16.94 14.63
CA ARG A 98 -2.32 -15.53 14.32
C ARG A 98 -2.02 -15.37 12.83
N PRO A 99 -2.64 -14.39 12.15
CA PRO A 99 -2.34 -14.06 10.77
C PRO A 99 -0.87 -13.79 10.51
N MET A 100 -0.36 -14.30 9.42
CA MET A 100 0.96 -13.92 8.90
C MET A 100 0.81 -12.67 8.06
N SER A 101 1.47 -11.59 8.46
CA SER A 101 1.48 -10.31 7.71
C SER A 101 2.21 -10.44 6.37
N TYR A 102 2.01 -9.47 5.48
CA TYR A 102 2.80 -9.35 4.23
C TYR A 102 4.32 -9.22 4.47
N MET A 103 4.73 -8.85 5.69
CA MET A 103 6.14 -8.73 6.07
C MET A 103 6.80 -10.04 6.46
N ASP A 104 6.02 -11.11 6.68
CA ASP A 104 6.51 -12.40 7.16
C ASP A 104 7.44 -13.08 6.15
N GLN A 105 8.61 -13.52 6.61
CA GLN A 105 9.68 -14.10 5.79
C GLN A 105 10.08 -15.52 6.22
N ARG A 106 9.33 -16.17 7.12
CA ARG A 106 9.65 -17.52 7.63
C ARG A 106 9.72 -18.59 6.56
N ALA A 107 9.02 -18.41 5.46
CA ALA A 107 8.93 -19.38 4.36
C ALA A 107 10.18 -19.45 3.46
N ALA A 108 11.31 -18.94 3.91
CA ALA A 108 12.56 -18.92 3.12
C ALA A 108 13.05 -20.32 2.71
N LYS A 109 12.82 -21.34 3.55
CA LYS A 109 13.18 -22.72 3.23
C LYS A 109 12.26 -23.29 2.15
N GLU A 110 10.95 -23.17 2.32
CA GLU A 110 9.93 -23.66 1.38
C GLU A 110 10.10 -23.00 0.00
N PHE A 111 10.37 -21.69 -0.03
CA PHE A 111 10.69 -20.94 -1.23
C PHE A 111 11.93 -21.52 -1.93
N ARG A 112 13.06 -21.66 -1.22
CA ARG A 112 14.31 -22.19 -1.81
C ARG A 112 14.18 -23.63 -2.27
N ASP A 113 13.50 -24.48 -1.52
CA ASP A 113 13.32 -25.91 -1.85
C ASP A 113 12.44 -26.08 -3.09
N PHE A 114 11.47 -25.19 -3.29
CA PHE A 114 10.68 -25.16 -4.51
C PHE A 114 11.52 -24.77 -5.72
N GLN A 115 12.38 -23.76 -5.60
CA GLN A 115 13.24 -23.29 -6.68
C GLN A 115 14.28 -24.33 -7.15
N LYS A 116 14.67 -25.27 -6.29
CA LYS A 116 15.62 -26.35 -6.63
C LYS A 116 15.04 -27.45 -7.52
N ARG A 117 13.74 -27.41 -7.85
CA ARG A 117 13.06 -28.50 -8.58
C ARG A 117 13.40 -28.59 -10.06
N GLY A 118 14.11 -27.62 -10.65
CA GLY A 118 14.42 -27.61 -12.07
C GLY A 118 15.43 -26.52 -12.46
N VAL A 119 15.50 -26.26 -13.78
CA VAL A 119 16.32 -25.15 -14.31
C VAL A 119 15.68 -23.83 -13.92
N THR A 120 16.45 -22.93 -13.31
CA THR A 120 15.96 -21.65 -12.84
C THR A 120 16.39 -20.49 -13.74
N PHE A 121 15.53 -19.50 -13.88
CA PHE A 121 15.82 -18.20 -14.48
C PHE A 121 15.40 -17.11 -13.50
N SER A 122 16.30 -16.20 -13.16
CA SER A 122 16.09 -15.14 -12.15
C SER A 122 15.54 -15.68 -10.82
N GLY A 123 16.04 -16.86 -10.40
CA GLY A 123 15.64 -17.45 -9.11
C GLY A 123 14.29 -18.19 -9.12
N VAL A 124 13.61 -18.30 -10.26
CA VAL A 124 12.34 -19.03 -10.40
C VAL A 124 12.51 -20.22 -11.35
N GLU A 125 11.93 -21.37 -11.02
CA GLU A 125 11.92 -22.56 -11.91
C GLU A 125 11.24 -22.19 -13.24
N LEU A 126 11.90 -22.51 -14.37
CA LEU A 126 11.56 -21.98 -15.69
C LEU A 126 10.15 -22.34 -16.16
N SER A 127 9.70 -23.57 -15.93
CA SER A 127 8.34 -23.98 -16.36
C SER A 127 7.26 -23.28 -15.54
N THR A 128 7.49 -23.10 -14.25
CA THR A 128 6.63 -22.36 -13.35
C THR A 128 6.59 -20.87 -13.71
N LEU A 129 7.76 -20.27 -14.01
CA LEU A 129 7.87 -18.89 -14.48
C LEU A 129 6.99 -18.65 -15.71
N VAL A 130 7.16 -19.50 -16.75
CA VAL A 130 6.40 -19.35 -18.00
C VAL A 130 4.90 -19.53 -17.76
N ARG A 131 4.49 -20.55 -16.99
CA ARG A 131 3.07 -20.80 -16.70
C ARG A 131 2.45 -19.67 -15.87
N SER A 132 3.13 -19.20 -14.83
CA SER A 132 2.68 -18.09 -14.02
C SER A 132 2.52 -16.82 -14.86
N LEU A 133 3.51 -16.47 -15.70
CA LEU A 133 3.42 -15.31 -16.58
C LEU A 133 2.28 -15.43 -17.61
N VAL A 134 2.00 -16.61 -18.13
CA VAL A 134 0.91 -16.83 -19.09
C VAL A 134 -0.46 -16.75 -18.40
N ILE A 135 -0.60 -17.31 -17.20
CA ILE A 135 -1.89 -17.44 -16.51
C ILE A 135 -2.24 -16.19 -15.69
N THR A 136 -1.29 -15.70 -14.88
CA THR A 136 -1.55 -14.60 -13.94
C THR A 136 -0.91 -13.29 -14.34
N HIS A 137 -0.01 -13.28 -15.33
CA HIS A 137 0.86 -12.15 -15.67
C HIS A 137 1.68 -11.66 -14.45
N ALA A 138 1.91 -12.53 -13.47
CA ALA A 138 2.74 -12.29 -12.32
C ALA A 138 3.47 -13.56 -11.90
N VAL A 139 4.50 -13.43 -11.11
CA VAL A 139 5.29 -14.56 -10.60
C VAL A 139 5.53 -14.35 -9.11
N SER A 140 5.28 -15.38 -8.32
CA SER A 140 5.68 -15.38 -6.92
C SER A 140 7.20 -15.54 -6.83
N SER A 141 7.88 -14.43 -6.62
CA SER A 141 9.34 -14.33 -6.61
C SER A 141 9.92 -13.86 -5.28
N SER A 142 9.07 -13.53 -4.33
CA SER A 142 9.46 -13.08 -3.00
C SER A 142 9.05 -14.09 -1.93
N VAL A 143 9.92 -14.33 -0.96
CA VAL A 143 9.60 -15.14 0.23
C VAL A 143 8.40 -14.59 1.02
N LYS A 144 8.12 -13.28 0.88
CA LYS A 144 7.01 -12.59 1.52
C LYS A 144 5.65 -12.86 0.87
N ASP A 145 5.61 -13.48 -0.31
CA ASP A 145 4.35 -13.72 -1.01
C ASP A 145 3.45 -14.70 -0.23
N PRO A 146 2.11 -14.52 -0.25
CA PRO A 146 1.19 -15.31 0.59
C PRO A 146 1.23 -16.81 0.29
N LEU A 147 1.56 -17.17 -0.94
CA LEU A 147 1.73 -18.55 -1.37
C LEU A 147 2.75 -19.31 -0.53
N TRP A 148 3.87 -18.67 -0.18
CA TRP A 148 4.92 -19.30 0.61
C TRP A 148 4.56 -19.40 2.08
N LYS A 149 3.80 -18.46 2.62
CA LYS A 149 3.21 -18.53 3.96
C LYS A 149 2.28 -19.75 4.08
N TYR A 150 1.43 -19.98 3.08
CA TYR A 150 0.58 -21.17 3.01
C TYR A 150 1.43 -22.45 3.01
N LYS A 151 2.51 -22.49 2.22
CA LYS A 151 3.44 -23.65 2.18
C LYS A 151 4.16 -23.85 3.50
N TRP A 152 4.53 -22.75 4.16
CA TRP A 152 5.18 -22.82 5.48
C TRP A 152 4.25 -23.45 6.53
N VAL A 153 3.00 -23.00 6.61
CA VAL A 153 2.02 -23.58 7.56
C VAL A 153 1.74 -25.05 7.22
N GLN A 154 1.61 -25.38 5.95
CA GLN A 154 1.43 -26.76 5.50
C GLN A 154 2.57 -27.69 5.98
N ALA A 155 3.81 -27.20 5.96
CA ALA A 155 4.99 -27.99 6.32
C ALA A 155 5.30 -28.00 7.81
N ASN A 156 5.09 -26.89 8.52
CA ASN A 156 5.55 -26.70 9.89
C ASN A 156 4.42 -26.82 10.94
N GLU A 157 3.15 -26.69 10.52
CA GLU A 157 1.97 -26.80 11.41
C GLU A 157 0.91 -27.75 10.80
N PRO A 158 1.26 -29.02 10.51
CA PRO A 158 0.39 -29.94 9.75
C PRO A 158 -0.93 -30.27 10.44
N GLU A 159 -0.95 -30.36 11.77
CA GLU A 159 -2.17 -30.65 12.54
C GLU A 159 -3.16 -29.47 12.47
N LEU A 160 -2.66 -28.25 12.56
CA LEU A 160 -3.45 -27.03 12.37
C LEU A 160 -3.94 -26.96 10.92
N PHE A 161 -3.04 -27.18 9.97
CA PHE A 161 -3.33 -27.12 8.54
C PHE A 161 -4.42 -28.11 8.12
N ALA A 162 -4.47 -29.31 8.74
CA ALA A 162 -5.51 -30.30 8.49
C ALA A 162 -6.93 -29.83 8.88
N ARG A 163 -7.04 -28.83 9.75
CA ARG A 163 -8.31 -28.23 10.17
C ARG A 163 -8.71 -27.04 9.29
N ALA A 164 -7.83 -26.61 8.39
CA ALA A 164 -8.11 -25.45 7.54
C ALA A 164 -9.32 -25.71 6.63
N TYR A 165 -10.25 -24.77 6.65
CA TYR A 165 -11.40 -24.75 5.76
C TYR A 165 -11.19 -23.75 4.62
N LYS A 166 -10.79 -22.49 4.92
CA LYS A 166 -10.50 -21.47 3.93
C LYS A 166 -9.22 -20.71 4.25
N TRP A 167 -8.57 -20.26 3.18
CA TRP A 167 -7.48 -19.30 3.18
C TRP A 167 -8.03 -17.93 2.79
N LEU A 168 -7.96 -16.97 3.71
CA LEU A 168 -8.44 -15.60 3.56
C LEU A 168 -7.26 -14.62 3.66
N ASP A 169 -7.44 -13.41 3.15
CA ASP A 169 -6.60 -12.26 3.47
C ASP A 169 -7.27 -11.43 4.60
N VAL A 170 -6.71 -10.29 4.95
CA VAL A 170 -7.11 -9.48 6.11
C VAL A 170 -8.58 -9.05 6.03
N LYS A 171 -8.97 -8.37 4.95
CA LYS A 171 -10.37 -7.91 4.81
C LYS A 171 -11.35 -9.05 4.64
N GLU A 172 -10.96 -10.12 3.94
CA GLU A 172 -11.82 -11.29 3.76
C GLU A 172 -12.12 -11.99 5.08
N TYR A 173 -11.14 -12.03 5.99
CA TYR A 173 -11.40 -12.50 7.35
C TYR A 173 -12.40 -11.61 8.09
N LEU A 174 -12.25 -10.29 8.00
CA LEU A 174 -13.18 -9.35 8.66
C LEU A 174 -14.57 -9.40 8.03
N ILE A 175 -14.68 -9.57 6.71
CA ILE A 175 -15.94 -9.83 6.02
C ILE A 175 -16.57 -11.14 6.51
N CYS A 176 -15.78 -12.21 6.61
CA CYS A 176 -16.25 -13.50 7.13
C CYS A 176 -16.77 -13.35 8.56
N ARG A 177 -16.07 -12.62 9.43
CA ARG A 177 -16.49 -12.34 10.81
C ARG A 177 -17.78 -11.49 10.87
N CYS A 178 -17.95 -10.55 9.95
CA CYS A 178 -19.16 -9.75 9.85
C CYS A 178 -20.38 -10.55 9.39
N THR A 179 -20.20 -11.51 8.47
CA THR A 179 -21.28 -12.07 7.66
C THR A 179 -21.44 -13.59 7.78
N GLY A 180 -20.41 -14.30 8.20
CA GLY A 180 -20.26 -15.75 8.10
C GLY A 180 -19.85 -16.26 6.71
N GLU A 181 -19.71 -15.37 5.72
CA GLU A 181 -19.38 -15.73 4.33
C GLU A 181 -17.89 -15.67 4.07
N CYS A 182 -17.29 -16.81 3.74
CA CYS A 182 -15.89 -16.88 3.31
C CYS A 182 -15.80 -16.62 1.80
N VAL A 183 -15.57 -15.38 1.42
CA VAL A 183 -15.40 -14.93 0.03
C VAL A 183 -14.05 -14.23 -0.12
N MET A 184 -13.59 -14.02 -1.36
CA MET A 184 -12.39 -13.25 -1.68
C MET A 184 -12.65 -12.39 -2.91
N THR A 185 -12.21 -11.14 -2.86
CA THR A 185 -12.33 -10.27 -4.03
C THR A 185 -11.25 -10.59 -5.06
N ARG A 186 -11.50 -10.22 -6.33
CA ARG A 186 -10.58 -10.52 -7.44
C ARG A 186 -9.17 -9.99 -7.24
N ASP A 187 -9.02 -8.82 -6.67
CA ASP A 187 -7.72 -8.20 -6.40
C ASP A 187 -6.94 -8.95 -5.32
N SER A 188 -7.62 -9.39 -4.24
CA SER A 188 -7.01 -10.26 -3.23
C SER A 188 -6.71 -11.65 -3.78
N ALA A 189 -7.61 -12.23 -4.57
CA ALA A 189 -7.37 -13.52 -5.24
C ALA A 189 -6.14 -13.46 -6.15
N TYR A 190 -5.98 -12.36 -6.89
CA TYR A 190 -4.80 -12.13 -7.73
C TYR A 190 -3.50 -12.07 -6.90
N SER A 191 -3.54 -11.46 -5.74
CA SER A 191 -2.37 -11.32 -4.88
C SER A 191 -1.84 -12.66 -4.33
N THR A 192 -2.64 -13.74 -4.40
CA THR A 192 -2.21 -15.11 -4.05
C THR A 192 -1.31 -15.77 -5.09
N PHE A 193 -1.19 -15.19 -6.30
CA PHE A 193 -0.52 -15.76 -7.49
C PHE A 193 -1.19 -17.02 -8.06
N LEU A 194 -2.45 -17.29 -7.68
CA LEU A 194 -3.21 -18.46 -8.15
C LEU A 194 -4.40 -18.09 -9.04
N TYR A 195 -4.71 -16.78 -9.19
CA TYR A 195 -5.85 -16.29 -9.94
C TYR A 195 -5.52 -16.16 -11.43
N ASP A 196 -6.28 -16.84 -12.29
CA ASP A 196 -6.16 -16.72 -13.75
C ASP A 196 -6.74 -15.38 -14.21
N THR A 197 -5.92 -14.58 -14.88
CA THR A 197 -6.33 -13.26 -15.41
C THR A 197 -6.64 -13.28 -16.88
N ARG A 198 -6.55 -14.43 -17.55
CA ARG A 198 -6.84 -14.57 -18.98
C ARG A 198 -8.34 -14.40 -19.21
N ARG A 199 -8.66 -13.59 -20.22
CA ARG A 199 -10.05 -13.30 -20.58
C ARG A 199 -10.84 -14.59 -20.88
N GLY A 200 -11.97 -14.77 -20.20
CA GLY A 200 -12.83 -15.96 -20.29
C GLY A 200 -12.34 -17.16 -19.48
N HIS A 201 -11.28 -17.00 -18.69
CA HIS A 201 -10.75 -18.01 -17.77
C HIS A 201 -10.59 -17.48 -16.34
N GLU A 202 -11.12 -16.28 -16.06
CA GLU A 202 -10.97 -15.60 -14.78
C GLU A 202 -11.44 -16.50 -13.64
N GLY A 203 -10.59 -16.66 -12.61
CA GLY A 203 -10.87 -17.51 -11.47
C GLY A 203 -9.63 -18.22 -10.93
N TRP A 204 -9.83 -19.19 -10.04
CA TRP A 204 -8.73 -20.00 -9.52
C TRP A 204 -8.15 -20.93 -10.59
N SER A 205 -6.82 -20.89 -10.75
CA SER A 205 -6.11 -21.73 -11.70
C SER A 205 -5.77 -23.09 -11.11
N ARG A 206 -6.45 -24.14 -11.54
CA ARG A 206 -6.14 -25.53 -11.15
C ARG A 206 -4.70 -25.93 -11.46
N ASP A 207 -4.16 -25.44 -12.58
CA ASP A 207 -2.77 -25.73 -12.95
C ASP A 207 -1.77 -25.14 -11.97
N LEU A 208 -1.96 -23.88 -11.55
CA LEU A 208 -1.09 -23.26 -10.56
C LEU A 208 -1.29 -23.87 -9.17
N CYS A 209 -2.52 -24.18 -8.76
CA CYS A 209 -2.78 -24.91 -7.53
C CYS A 209 -2.01 -26.24 -7.49
N ARG A 210 -2.01 -27.01 -8.60
CA ARG A 210 -1.27 -28.26 -8.72
C ARG A 210 0.25 -28.04 -8.67
N ILE A 211 0.76 -27.05 -9.40
CA ILE A 211 2.20 -26.73 -9.45
C ILE A 211 2.72 -26.38 -8.05
N TYR A 212 2.00 -25.52 -7.34
CA TYR A 212 2.41 -25.06 -6.01
C TYR A 212 1.95 -25.98 -4.87
N GLY A 213 1.11 -26.99 -5.16
CA GLY A 213 0.57 -27.92 -4.16
C GLY A 213 -0.37 -27.23 -3.17
N VAL A 214 -1.25 -26.37 -3.69
CA VAL A 214 -2.32 -25.72 -2.94
C VAL A 214 -3.61 -26.51 -3.09
N ASP A 215 -4.29 -26.77 -1.98
CA ASP A 215 -5.59 -27.45 -2.00
C ASP A 215 -6.68 -26.46 -2.44
N GLU A 216 -7.31 -26.72 -3.60
CA GLU A 216 -8.37 -25.88 -4.15
C GLU A 216 -9.56 -25.72 -3.18
N ARG A 217 -9.80 -26.67 -2.26
CA ARG A 217 -10.86 -26.60 -1.26
C ARG A 217 -10.65 -25.48 -0.25
N HIS A 218 -9.41 -25.05 -0.03
CA HIS A 218 -9.07 -23.91 0.83
C HIS A 218 -9.32 -22.56 0.17
N LEU A 219 -9.50 -22.53 -1.16
CA LEU A 219 -9.76 -21.28 -1.88
C LEU A 219 -11.23 -20.89 -1.75
N PRO A 220 -11.54 -19.63 -1.36
CA PRO A 220 -12.90 -19.16 -1.22
C PRO A 220 -13.53 -18.83 -2.58
N ARG A 221 -14.84 -18.61 -2.61
CA ARG A 221 -15.55 -18.10 -3.80
C ARG A 221 -15.06 -16.69 -4.11
N VAL A 222 -14.70 -16.43 -5.37
CA VAL A 222 -14.28 -15.11 -5.83
C VAL A 222 -15.50 -14.24 -6.16
N ILE A 223 -15.45 -12.98 -5.75
CA ILE A 223 -16.46 -11.95 -6.01
C ILE A 223 -15.83 -10.68 -6.57
N GLU A 224 -16.64 -9.80 -7.17
CA GLU A 224 -16.22 -8.45 -7.54
C GLU A 224 -16.07 -7.56 -6.29
N CYS A 225 -15.22 -6.53 -6.39
CA CYS A 225 -14.99 -5.60 -5.27
C CYS A 225 -16.27 -4.83 -4.86
N THR A 226 -17.20 -4.65 -5.81
CA THR A 226 -18.49 -3.96 -5.59
C THR A 226 -19.63 -4.89 -5.17
N ASP A 227 -19.42 -6.21 -5.21
CA ASP A 227 -20.48 -7.16 -4.84
C ASP A 227 -20.78 -7.10 -3.35
N VAL A 228 -22.02 -7.43 -3.01
CA VAL A 228 -22.41 -7.72 -1.63
C VAL A 228 -21.82 -9.08 -1.26
N ALA A 229 -20.83 -9.07 -0.39
CA ALA A 229 -20.18 -10.27 0.14
C ALA A 229 -21.11 -11.07 1.04
N GLY A 230 -21.94 -10.37 1.81
CA GLY A 230 -22.93 -10.91 2.73
C GLY A 230 -23.69 -9.80 3.44
N ARG A 231 -24.47 -10.17 4.45
CA ARG A 231 -25.18 -9.24 5.33
C ARG A 231 -24.66 -9.37 6.75
N LEU A 232 -24.62 -8.25 7.46
CA LEU A 232 -24.13 -8.20 8.83
C LEU A 232 -24.98 -9.13 9.71
N SER A 233 -24.33 -10.07 10.39
CA SER A 233 -24.98 -11.02 11.31
C SER A 233 -25.51 -10.31 12.57
N GLU A 234 -26.43 -10.90 13.29
CA GLU A 234 -26.96 -10.35 14.56
C GLU A 234 -25.84 -10.15 15.59
N HIS A 235 -24.93 -11.12 15.69
CA HIS A 235 -23.81 -11.06 16.62
C HIS A 235 -22.85 -9.92 16.28
N ALA A 236 -22.39 -9.84 15.03
CA ALA A 236 -21.49 -8.78 14.59
C ALA A 236 -22.15 -7.39 14.67
N ALA A 237 -23.45 -7.30 14.36
CA ALA A 237 -24.20 -6.06 14.47
C ALA A 237 -24.25 -5.55 15.92
N ALA A 238 -24.53 -6.43 16.88
CA ALA A 238 -24.53 -6.09 18.30
C ALA A 238 -23.15 -5.59 18.78
N GLU A 239 -22.06 -6.22 18.34
CA GLU A 239 -20.69 -5.81 18.71
C GLU A 239 -20.27 -4.49 18.07
N LEU A 240 -20.65 -4.24 16.82
CA LEU A 240 -20.35 -2.99 16.09
C LEU A 240 -21.28 -1.82 16.49
N GLY A 241 -22.43 -2.10 17.09
CA GLY A 241 -23.47 -1.09 17.35
C GLY A 241 -24.25 -0.69 16.10
N LEU A 242 -24.45 -1.64 15.18
CA LEU A 242 -25.13 -1.46 13.89
C LEU A 242 -26.38 -2.37 13.80
N CYS A 243 -27.12 -2.25 12.70
CA CYS A 243 -28.29 -3.09 12.47
C CYS A 243 -27.90 -4.39 11.76
N ALA A 244 -28.44 -5.52 12.22
CA ALA A 244 -28.34 -6.79 11.51
C ALA A 244 -28.94 -6.66 10.11
N GLY A 245 -28.37 -7.39 9.14
CA GLY A 245 -28.82 -7.32 7.75
C GLY A 245 -28.22 -6.16 6.93
N THR A 246 -27.47 -5.24 7.54
CA THR A 246 -26.73 -4.20 6.81
C THR A 246 -25.81 -4.85 5.76
N PRO A 247 -25.83 -4.43 4.47
CA PRO A 247 -24.99 -5.00 3.43
C PRO A 247 -23.49 -4.80 3.73
N VAL A 248 -22.70 -5.84 3.51
CA VAL A 248 -21.24 -5.81 3.60
C VAL A 248 -20.68 -6.04 2.20
N TYR A 249 -19.96 -5.06 1.67
CA TYR A 249 -19.41 -5.12 0.32
C TYR A 249 -17.98 -5.67 0.32
N GLY A 250 -17.57 -6.25 -0.80
CA GLY A 250 -16.26 -6.90 -0.96
C GLY A 250 -15.06 -6.00 -0.66
N GLY A 251 -15.16 -4.72 -1.01
CA GLY A 251 -14.02 -3.81 -0.82
C GLY A 251 -12.84 -4.15 -1.70
N GLY A 252 -11.64 -3.74 -1.30
CA GLY A 252 -10.41 -4.04 -2.03
C GLY A 252 -9.16 -3.78 -1.20
N GLY A 253 -8.01 -4.17 -1.73
CA GLY A 253 -6.72 -3.86 -1.13
C GLY A 253 -6.28 -2.41 -1.34
N ASP A 254 -5.35 -1.95 -0.53
CA ASP A 254 -4.82 -0.58 -0.57
C ASP A 254 -4.23 -0.22 -1.95
N ALA A 255 -3.42 -1.10 -2.56
CA ALA A 255 -2.86 -0.91 -3.89
C ALA A 255 -3.93 -0.73 -4.98
N THR A 256 -5.14 -1.23 -4.73
CA THR A 256 -6.29 -1.16 -5.63
C THR A 256 -7.15 0.08 -5.35
N LEU A 257 -7.46 0.35 -4.09
CA LEU A 257 -8.47 1.34 -3.70
C LEU A 257 -7.95 2.77 -3.54
N ILE A 258 -6.68 2.95 -3.22
CA ILE A 258 -6.10 4.29 -3.10
C ILE A 258 -6.28 5.09 -4.40
N GLY A 259 -6.11 4.44 -5.56
CA GLY A 259 -6.39 5.06 -6.86
C GLY A 259 -7.86 5.44 -7.05
N VAL A 260 -8.77 4.57 -6.63
CA VAL A 260 -10.23 4.82 -6.68
C VAL A 260 -10.59 6.03 -5.83
N GLY A 261 -10.14 6.07 -4.58
CA GLY A 261 -10.36 7.20 -3.68
C GLY A 261 -9.68 8.48 -4.12
N ALA A 262 -8.64 8.41 -4.93
CA ALA A 262 -8.04 9.56 -5.61
C ALA A 262 -8.85 10.05 -6.83
N GLY A 263 -9.94 9.37 -7.19
CA GLY A 263 -10.72 9.65 -8.40
C GLY A 263 -10.06 9.16 -9.69
N CYS A 264 -9.02 8.32 -9.60
CA CYS A 264 -8.37 7.68 -10.73
C CYS A 264 -9.10 6.38 -11.08
N THR A 265 -10.08 6.48 -11.99
CA THR A 265 -10.98 5.37 -12.34
C THR A 265 -11.07 5.13 -13.84
N ARG A 266 -10.54 6.05 -14.68
CA ARG A 266 -10.55 5.98 -16.14
C ARG A 266 -9.23 5.47 -16.68
N LEU A 267 -9.26 4.92 -17.90
CA LEU A 267 -8.04 4.49 -18.58
C LEU A 267 -7.07 5.65 -18.75
N GLY A 268 -5.84 5.47 -18.34
CA GLY A 268 -4.77 6.46 -18.37
C GLY A 268 -4.68 7.35 -17.14
N ASP A 269 -5.69 7.35 -16.24
CA ASP A 269 -5.58 8.07 -14.97
C ASP A 269 -4.38 7.53 -14.18
N THR A 270 -3.61 8.46 -13.64
CA THR A 270 -2.37 8.14 -12.93
C THR A 270 -2.36 8.80 -11.56
N HIS A 271 -2.13 8.00 -10.52
CA HIS A 271 -1.89 8.53 -9.19
C HIS A 271 -0.48 8.19 -8.70
N VAL A 272 0.01 9.06 -7.86
CA VAL A 272 1.24 8.90 -7.08
C VAL A 272 0.83 8.83 -5.61
N TYR A 273 1.33 7.84 -4.92
CA TYR A 273 1.13 7.69 -3.48
C TYR A 273 2.47 7.86 -2.75
N SER A 274 2.42 8.57 -1.63
CA SER A 274 3.53 8.66 -0.69
C SER A 274 3.00 8.54 0.74
N GLY A 275 3.01 7.33 1.23
CA GLY A 275 2.83 6.94 2.62
C GLY A 275 4.14 6.41 3.19
N THR A 276 4.10 5.35 3.99
CA THR A 276 5.30 4.64 4.49
C THR A 276 6.16 4.17 3.32
N SER A 277 5.57 3.45 2.36
CA SER A 277 6.10 3.19 1.02
C SER A 277 5.60 4.23 0.02
N GLY A 278 5.96 4.08 -1.26
CA GLY A 278 5.45 4.95 -2.30
C GLY A 278 5.26 4.20 -3.62
N TRP A 279 4.35 4.68 -4.46
CA TRP A 279 4.15 4.09 -5.78
C TRP A 279 3.61 5.07 -6.81
N VAL A 280 3.74 4.66 -8.05
CA VAL A 280 3.07 5.24 -9.20
C VAL A 280 2.18 4.17 -9.81
N SER A 281 0.92 4.46 -9.98
CA SER A 281 -0.04 3.53 -10.58
C SER A 281 -0.88 4.21 -11.65
N THR A 282 -1.04 3.52 -12.78
CA THR A 282 -1.82 4.01 -13.92
C THR A 282 -2.85 2.96 -14.34
N ILE A 283 -4.09 3.38 -14.55
CA ILE A 283 -5.18 2.48 -14.98
C ILE A 283 -4.99 2.10 -16.44
N ILE A 284 -4.95 0.79 -16.70
CA ILE A 284 -4.82 0.22 -18.05
C ILE A 284 -5.93 -0.79 -18.33
N GLY A 285 -6.30 -0.96 -19.63
CA GLY A 285 -7.36 -1.88 -20.05
C GLY A 285 -6.88 -3.29 -20.42
N ARG A 286 -5.59 -3.56 -20.31
CA ARG A 286 -5.01 -4.88 -20.60
C ARG A 286 -3.86 -5.16 -19.65
N GLN A 287 -3.75 -6.40 -19.21
CA GLN A 287 -2.63 -6.85 -18.42
C GLN A 287 -1.30 -6.58 -19.15
N LYS A 288 -0.32 -6.10 -18.41
CA LYS A 288 1.05 -5.88 -18.88
C LYS A 288 2.05 -6.28 -17.82
N VAL A 289 3.16 -6.84 -18.26
CA VAL A 289 4.31 -7.17 -17.40
C VAL A 289 5.56 -6.59 -18.04
N ASP A 290 6.41 -5.98 -17.25
CA ASP A 290 7.76 -5.57 -17.62
C ASP A 290 8.77 -6.13 -16.62
N VAL A 291 9.29 -7.30 -16.93
CA VAL A 291 10.27 -8.01 -16.09
C VAL A 291 11.56 -7.18 -15.91
N SER A 292 11.90 -6.31 -16.89
CA SER A 292 13.12 -5.50 -16.83
C SER A 292 13.07 -4.38 -15.77
N THR A 293 11.87 -3.97 -15.39
CA THR A 293 11.63 -2.90 -14.40
C THR A 293 10.79 -3.38 -13.21
N MET A 294 10.48 -4.67 -13.15
CA MET A 294 9.64 -5.30 -12.11
C MET A 294 8.24 -4.66 -11.97
N MET A 295 7.70 -4.16 -13.10
CA MET A 295 6.39 -3.54 -13.15
C MET A 295 5.36 -4.48 -13.77
N CYS A 296 4.19 -4.56 -13.16
CA CYS A 296 3.08 -5.35 -13.71
C CYS A 296 1.74 -4.65 -13.54
N GLY A 297 0.76 -5.06 -14.35
CA GLY A 297 -0.63 -4.70 -14.17
C GLY A 297 -1.25 -5.58 -13.10
N ILE A 298 -1.50 -5.07 -11.92
CA ILE A 298 -2.28 -5.77 -10.90
C ILE A 298 -3.78 -5.64 -11.19
N VAL A 299 -4.57 -6.62 -10.77
CA VAL A 299 -6.03 -6.58 -10.95
C VAL A 299 -6.62 -5.37 -10.22
N GLY A 300 -7.37 -4.56 -10.95
CA GLY A 300 -8.02 -3.36 -10.41
C GLY A 300 -9.39 -3.67 -9.78
N ALA A 301 -9.96 -2.67 -9.10
CA ALA A 301 -11.26 -2.77 -8.45
C ALA A 301 -12.44 -2.96 -9.45
N GLN A 302 -12.25 -2.59 -10.71
CA GLN A 302 -13.26 -2.70 -11.75
C GLN A 302 -12.90 -3.81 -12.75
N ALA A 303 -13.87 -4.63 -13.12
CA ALA A 303 -13.70 -5.69 -14.11
C ALA A 303 -13.08 -5.16 -15.41
N GLY A 304 -12.09 -5.87 -15.95
CA GLY A 304 -11.37 -5.50 -17.18
C GLY A 304 -10.41 -4.33 -17.07
N LYS A 305 -10.22 -3.77 -15.87
CA LYS A 305 -9.20 -2.75 -15.60
C LYS A 305 -8.10 -3.27 -14.68
N PHE A 306 -6.90 -2.77 -14.90
CA PHE A 306 -5.70 -3.14 -14.16
C PHE A 306 -4.95 -1.89 -13.75
N ASN A 307 -4.27 -1.95 -12.63
CA ASN A 307 -3.36 -0.91 -12.16
C ASN A 307 -1.94 -1.27 -12.61
N TYR A 308 -1.35 -0.55 -13.57
CA TYR A 308 0.06 -0.72 -13.92
C TYR A 308 0.91 -0.08 -12.83
N PHE A 309 1.50 -0.92 -12.02
CA PHE A 309 1.99 -0.59 -10.69
C PHE A 309 3.51 -0.59 -10.64
N ALA A 310 4.08 0.42 -10.01
CA ALA A 310 5.50 0.55 -9.72
C ALA A 310 5.66 1.04 -8.29
N GLU A 311 6.35 0.27 -7.46
CA GLU A 311 6.47 0.50 -6.02
C GLU A 311 7.92 0.76 -5.60
N MET A 312 8.11 1.64 -4.62
CA MET A 312 9.34 1.82 -3.86
C MET A 312 9.12 1.46 -2.39
N GLU A 313 10.07 0.78 -1.78
CA GLU A 313 9.97 0.25 -0.41
C GLU A 313 9.84 1.36 0.65
N THR A 314 10.51 2.48 0.46
CA THR A 314 10.56 3.57 1.43
C THR A 314 10.33 4.92 0.75
N ALA A 315 9.25 5.62 1.15
CA ALA A 315 8.95 6.99 0.74
C ALA A 315 8.83 7.89 1.98
N GLY A 316 7.66 8.05 2.55
CA GLY A 316 7.47 8.81 3.79
C GLY A 316 8.28 8.26 4.96
N LYS A 317 8.62 6.97 4.96
CA LYS A 317 9.52 6.38 5.94
C LYS A 317 10.92 7.01 5.93
N CYS A 318 11.40 7.47 4.76
CA CYS A 318 12.63 8.25 4.69
C CYS A 318 12.49 9.60 5.41
N PHE A 319 11.33 10.24 5.30
CA PHE A 319 11.06 11.51 5.96
C PHE A 319 10.84 11.33 7.47
N GLU A 320 10.21 10.22 7.87
CA GLU A 320 10.12 9.82 9.28
C GLU A 320 11.51 9.54 9.89
N TRP A 321 12.39 8.87 9.13
CA TRP A 321 13.77 8.62 9.53
C TRP A 321 14.53 9.94 9.79
N VAL A 322 14.38 10.91 8.88
CA VAL A 322 14.97 12.26 9.07
C VAL A 322 14.41 12.92 10.32
N LYS A 323 13.08 12.90 10.49
CA LYS A 323 12.43 13.44 11.68
C LYS A 323 13.06 12.87 12.96
N LYS A 324 13.17 11.54 13.03
CA LYS A 324 13.63 10.82 14.22
C LYS A 324 15.12 11.02 14.50
N HIS A 325 15.98 11.00 13.46
CA HIS A 325 17.43 10.91 13.63
C HIS A 325 18.18 12.21 13.33
N MET A 326 17.52 13.24 12.84
CA MET A 326 18.13 14.54 12.59
C MET A 326 17.42 15.63 13.37
N VAL A 327 16.10 15.74 13.28
CA VAL A 327 15.36 16.86 13.87
C VAL A 327 15.04 16.63 15.35
N GLU A 328 14.54 15.43 15.72
CA GLU A 328 14.20 15.15 17.14
C GLU A 328 15.43 15.11 18.04
N ASP A 329 16.55 14.57 17.55
CA ASP A 329 17.78 14.53 18.33
C ASP A 329 18.33 15.92 18.60
N GLU A 330 18.25 16.85 17.63
CA GLU A 330 18.65 18.25 17.85
C GLU A 330 17.71 19.00 18.77
N ILE A 331 16.39 18.82 18.61
CA ILE A 331 15.41 19.42 19.51
C ILE A 331 15.59 18.90 20.92
N ASN A 332 15.77 17.59 21.11
CA ASN A 332 16.02 17.00 22.43
C ASN A 332 17.31 17.54 23.05
N ALA A 333 18.38 17.67 22.27
CA ALA A 333 19.63 18.30 22.73
C ALA A 333 19.44 19.78 23.09
N TYR A 334 18.62 20.50 22.35
CA TYR A 334 18.27 21.90 22.63
C TYR A 334 17.40 22.03 23.88
N LEU A 335 16.36 21.20 24.03
CA LEU A 335 15.46 21.19 25.18
C LEU A 335 16.18 20.76 26.46
N GLN A 336 17.20 19.90 26.40
CA GLN A 336 18.04 19.57 27.55
C GLN A 336 18.94 20.73 28.00
N LYS A 337 19.28 21.65 27.12
CA LYS A 337 20.11 22.83 27.41
C LYS A 337 19.28 24.02 27.93
N ILE A 338 18.00 24.05 27.65
CA ILE A 338 17.07 25.07 28.09
C ILE A 338 16.13 24.41 29.10
N ASN A 339 16.08 24.90 30.33
CA ASN A 339 15.03 24.54 31.30
C ASN A 339 13.69 25.04 30.72
N VAL A 340 12.93 24.15 30.07
CA VAL A 340 11.66 24.50 29.41
C VAL A 340 10.55 24.65 30.46
N ALA A 341 10.67 25.67 31.30
CA ALA A 341 9.55 26.15 32.11
C ALA A 341 8.65 27.13 31.32
N ASP A 342 9.14 27.66 30.20
CA ASP A 342 8.45 28.63 29.36
C ASP A 342 8.18 27.99 27.98
N SER A 343 7.05 27.27 27.88
CA SER A 343 6.55 26.81 26.60
C SER A 343 6.07 28.00 25.77
N THR A 344 6.86 28.45 24.83
CA THR A 344 6.35 29.26 23.72
C THR A 344 5.39 28.40 22.90
N GLU A 345 4.17 28.89 22.70
CA GLU A 345 3.22 28.32 21.74
C GLU A 345 3.95 28.04 20.42
N THR A 346 4.01 26.78 20.01
CA THR A 346 4.65 26.42 18.75
C THR A 346 3.73 26.91 17.63
N ALA A 347 4.27 27.69 16.68
CA ALA A 347 3.55 28.18 15.50
C ALA A 347 3.15 27.05 14.52
N TYR A 348 3.45 25.79 14.83
CA TYR A 348 3.26 24.63 13.99
C TYR A 348 2.45 23.55 14.71
N GLU A 349 1.47 22.97 14.03
CA GLU A 349 0.63 21.88 14.57
C GLU A 349 1.42 20.57 14.73
N SER A 350 2.46 20.38 13.93
CA SER A 350 3.32 19.20 14.00
C SER A 350 4.76 19.50 13.57
N LEU A 351 5.69 18.62 13.95
CA LEU A 351 7.08 18.69 13.49
C LEU A 351 7.19 18.55 11.97
N TYR A 352 6.26 17.84 11.34
CA TYR A 352 6.19 17.74 9.86
C TYR A 352 5.84 19.08 9.21
N ASP A 353 4.98 19.89 9.83
CA ASP A 353 4.64 21.23 9.33
C ASP A 353 5.82 22.17 9.43
N TYR A 354 6.54 22.13 10.56
CA TYR A 354 7.80 22.86 10.73
C TYR A 354 8.83 22.47 9.63
N MET A 355 9.05 21.17 9.44
CA MET A 355 9.99 20.68 8.43
C MET A 355 9.56 21.12 7.03
N SER A 356 8.26 21.07 6.72
CA SER A 356 7.70 21.51 5.43
C SER A 356 7.93 22.98 5.17
N ASP A 357 7.72 23.84 6.18
CA ASP A 357 7.97 25.28 6.07
C ASP A 357 9.48 25.58 5.93
N ALA A 358 10.32 24.98 6.77
CA ALA A 358 11.77 25.14 6.71
C ALA A 358 12.34 24.75 5.33
N ILE A 359 11.87 23.66 4.74
CA ILE A 359 12.25 23.17 3.42
C ILE A 359 11.83 24.15 2.33
N SER A 360 10.66 24.80 2.46
CA SER A 360 10.14 25.72 1.44
C SER A 360 11.08 26.90 1.16
N ARG A 361 11.88 27.28 2.15
CA ARG A 361 12.85 28.40 2.09
C ARG A 361 14.17 28.03 1.43
N ILE A 362 14.46 26.73 1.27
CA ILE A 362 15.68 26.26 0.61
C ILE A 362 15.48 26.26 -0.92
N PRO A 363 16.44 26.79 -1.69
CA PRO A 363 16.34 26.75 -3.15
C PRO A 363 16.28 25.32 -3.71
N ALA A 364 15.59 25.16 -4.84
CA ALA A 364 15.49 23.90 -5.56
C ALA A 364 16.87 23.28 -5.85
N GLY A 365 16.96 21.96 -5.69
CA GLY A 365 18.17 21.19 -5.91
C GLY A 365 19.09 21.10 -4.71
N SER A 366 18.67 21.58 -3.52
CA SER A 366 19.36 21.37 -2.22
C SER A 366 20.86 21.67 -2.24
N GLY A 367 21.28 22.74 -2.96
CA GLY A 367 22.71 23.06 -3.13
C GLY A 367 23.52 21.98 -3.89
N GLY A 368 22.86 21.05 -4.56
CA GLY A 368 23.45 19.94 -5.27
C GLY A 368 23.60 18.67 -4.42
N VAL A 369 23.09 18.66 -3.20
CA VAL A 369 23.00 17.43 -2.37
C VAL A 369 21.92 16.53 -2.95
N ILE A 370 22.22 15.23 -3.07
CA ILE A 370 21.29 14.22 -3.58
C ILE A 370 21.15 13.12 -2.53
N PHE A 371 19.91 12.77 -2.20
CA PHE A 371 19.60 11.62 -1.35
C PHE A 371 19.04 10.47 -2.17
N THR A 372 19.41 9.23 -1.83
CA THR A 372 18.84 8.02 -2.42
C THR A 372 17.89 7.36 -1.42
N PRO A 373 16.59 7.22 -1.72
CA PRO A 373 15.58 6.75 -0.77
C PRO A 373 15.50 5.22 -0.70
N TRP A 374 16.64 4.54 -0.59
CA TRP A 374 16.74 3.07 -0.60
C TRP A 374 17.08 2.52 0.78
N LEU A 375 16.52 3.11 1.85
CA LEU A 375 16.84 2.74 3.25
C LEU A 375 16.53 1.28 3.60
N HIS A 376 15.69 0.60 2.82
CA HIS A 376 15.31 -0.79 3.00
C HIS A 376 15.37 -1.57 1.67
N GLY A 377 16.41 -1.35 0.89
CA GLY A 377 16.46 -1.87 -0.47
C GLY A 377 15.56 -1.10 -1.43
N ASN A 378 15.34 -1.66 -2.61
CA ASN A 378 14.46 -1.11 -3.63
C ASN A 378 13.80 -2.20 -4.47
N ARG A 379 12.59 -1.94 -4.96
CA ARG A 379 11.78 -2.87 -5.76
C ARG A 379 11.65 -2.47 -7.23
N CYS A 380 11.21 -1.26 -7.51
CA CYS A 380 11.07 -0.71 -8.87
C CYS A 380 11.86 0.59 -9.00
N PRO A 381 12.42 0.90 -10.16
CA PRO A 381 12.52 0.15 -11.41
C PRO A 381 13.75 -0.78 -11.49
N PHE A 382 14.35 -1.13 -10.38
CA PHE A 382 15.36 -2.15 -10.20
C PHE A 382 15.12 -2.83 -8.85
N GLU A 383 15.26 -4.14 -8.80
CA GLU A 383 15.16 -4.89 -7.56
C GLU A 383 16.57 -5.13 -7.00
N ASP A 384 16.80 -4.63 -5.79
CA ASP A 384 18.03 -4.85 -5.04
C ASP A 384 17.80 -4.62 -3.54
N HIS A 385 17.70 -5.71 -2.78
CA HIS A 385 17.51 -5.67 -1.33
C HIS A 385 18.73 -5.15 -0.56
N ARG A 386 19.90 -5.11 -1.21
CA ARG A 386 21.16 -4.60 -0.64
C ARG A 386 21.35 -3.10 -0.84
N ALA A 387 20.56 -2.48 -1.73
CA ALA A 387 20.62 -1.03 -1.92
C ALA A 387 20.32 -0.31 -0.60
N ALA A 388 21.04 0.77 -0.34
CA ALA A 388 20.91 1.54 0.89
C ALA A 388 20.81 3.05 0.63
N GLY A 389 20.33 3.79 1.63
CA GLY A 389 20.24 5.24 1.59
C GLY A 389 21.65 5.88 1.59
N MET A 390 21.75 7.02 0.88
CA MET A 390 23.03 7.73 0.76
C MET A 390 22.77 9.23 0.56
N PHE A 391 23.53 10.07 1.27
CA PHE A 391 23.69 11.48 0.91
C PHE A 391 24.93 11.64 0.04
N PHE A 392 24.78 12.21 -1.13
CA PHE A 392 25.84 12.42 -2.10
C PHE A 392 26.12 13.90 -2.29
N ASN A 393 27.41 14.28 -2.41
CA ASN A 393 27.90 15.63 -2.67
C ASN A 393 27.67 16.61 -1.50
N LEU A 394 27.92 16.17 -0.26
CA LEU A 394 28.00 17.06 0.90
C LEU A 394 29.21 18.00 0.78
N LYS A 395 29.03 19.24 1.20
CA LYS A 395 30.03 20.28 1.24
C LYS A 395 30.13 20.87 2.65
N ILE A 396 31.21 21.55 2.98
CA ILE A 396 31.40 22.15 4.30
C ILE A 396 30.28 23.13 4.70
N GLY A 397 29.63 23.75 3.74
CA GLY A 397 28.48 24.65 3.98
C GLY A 397 27.13 24.00 3.83
N THR A 398 27.04 22.65 3.74
CA THR A 398 25.75 21.96 3.67
C THR A 398 25.13 21.93 5.05
N GLY A 399 23.99 22.60 5.20
CA GLY A 399 23.20 22.59 6.43
C GLY A 399 22.15 21.49 6.45
N GLU A 400 21.63 21.21 7.66
CA GLU A 400 20.60 20.20 7.92
C GLU A 400 19.35 20.39 7.04
N THR A 401 18.82 21.62 6.95
CA THR A 401 17.62 21.91 6.17
C THR A 401 17.79 21.58 4.68
N GLN A 402 19.01 21.76 4.14
CA GLN A 402 19.33 21.32 2.77
C GLN A 402 19.31 19.81 2.65
N MET A 403 19.78 19.08 3.67
CA MET A 403 19.74 17.61 3.69
C MET A 403 18.31 17.11 3.78
N ILE A 404 17.48 17.71 4.64
CA ILE A 404 16.05 17.38 4.76
C ILE A 404 15.33 17.60 3.42
N ARG A 405 15.59 18.74 2.74
CA ARG A 405 15.02 18.98 1.41
C ARG A 405 15.51 17.95 0.39
N ALA A 406 16.79 17.58 0.43
CA ALA A 406 17.35 16.57 -0.47
C ALA A 406 16.65 15.20 -0.32
N VAL A 407 16.17 14.85 0.88
CA VAL A 407 15.40 13.62 1.11
C VAL A 407 14.08 13.67 0.32
N LEU A 408 13.30 14.75 0.40
CA LEU A 408 12.07 14.91 -0.38
C LEU A 408 12.34 14.93 -1.88
N GLU A 409 13.38 15.65 -2.31
CA GLU A 409 13.78 15.67 -3.72
C GLU A 409 14.19 14.27 -4.21
N GLY A 410 14.90 13.49 -3.38
CA GLY A 410 15.28 12.11 -3.67
C GLY A 410 14.10 11.16 -3.83
N ILE A 411 13.08 11.28 -2.95
CA ILE A 411 11.82 10.55 -3.07
C ILE A 411 11.13 10.92 -4.39
N CYS A 412 11.01 12.22 -4.69
CA CYS A 412 10.39 12.70 -5.93
C CYS A 412 11.18 12.28 -7.19
N PHE A 413 12.51 12.22 -7.14
CA PHE A 413 13.34 11.69 -8.23
C PHE A 413 13.05 10.20 -8.47
N HIS A 414 12.85 9.43 -7.42
CA HIS A 414 12.54 8.01 -7.57
C HIS A 414 11.12 7.80 -8.14
N LEU A 415 10.12 8.55 -7.67
CA LEU A 415 8.77 8.57 -8.22
C LEU A 415 8.78 8.98 -9.71
N ARG A 416 9.55 10.00 -10.08
CA ARG A 416 9.77 10.38 -11.48
C ARG A 416 10.38 9.22 -12.29
N TRP A 417 11.37 8.51 -11.73
CA TRP A 417 12.00 7.39 -12.43
C TRP A 417 10.98 6.29 -12.75
N MET A 418 10.15 5.93 -11.79
CA MET A 418 9.08 4.96 -11.99
C MET A 418 8.08 5.44 -13.06
N LEU A 419 7.66 6.71 -12.99
CA LEU A 419 6.75 7.32 -13.97
C LEU A 419 7.32 7.29 -15.39
N GLU A 420 8.60 7.65 -15.57
CA GLU A 420 9.29 7.58 -16.86
C GLU A 420 9.40 6.15 -17.42
N CYS A 421 9.52 5.15 -16.54
CA CYS A 421 9.48 3.75 -16.97
C CYS A 421 8.08 3.35 -17.43
N GLN A 422 7.02 3.81 -16.76
CA GLN A 422 5.64 3.62 -17.23
C GLN A 422 5.39 4.31 -18.57
N ASP A 423 5.82 5.56 -18.75
CA ASP A 423 5.67 6.34 -20.00
C ASP A 423 6.21 5.63 -21.24
N LYS A 424 7.26 4.81 -21.07
CA LYS A 424 7.82 4.02 -22.17
C LYS A 424 6.91 2.86 -22.63
N LYS A 425 5.98 2.45 -21.80
CA LYS A 425 5.16 1.25 -22.00
C LYS A 425 3.68 1.56 -22.20
N ILE A 426 3.18 2.59 -21.54
CA ILE A 426 1.77 2.96 -21.52
C ILE A 426 1.64 4.49 -21.59
N ARG A 427 0.44 4.97 -21.88
CA ARG A 427 0.10 6.39 -21.75
C ARG A 427 -0.28 6.67 -20.29
N THR A 428 0.48 7.53 -19.61
CA THR A 428 0.15 8.05 -18.28
C THR A 428 -0.54 9.41 -18.36
N ALA A 429 -1.21 9.82 -17.29
CA ALA A 429 -1.88 11.14 -17.24
C ALA A 429 -0.88 12.29 -17.28
N HIS A 430 -1.26 13.39 -17.94
CA HIS A 430 -0.47 14.62 -17.90
C HIS A 430 -0.55 15.28 -16.51
N VAL A 431 -1.72 15.24 -15.88
CA VAL A 431 -1.93 15.72 -14.50
C VAL A 431 -1.87 14.52 -13.57
N LEU A 432 -1.03 14.59 -12.53
CA LEU A 432 -0.85 13.51 -11.56
C LEU A 432 -1.73 13.76 -10.34
N ARG A 433 -2.47 12.75 -9.90
CA ARG A 433 -3.13 12.76 -8.60
C ARG A 433 -2.13 12.34 -7.53
N PHE A 434 -1.89 13.19 -6.53
CA PHE A 434 -0.96 12.90 -5.45
C PHE A 434 -1.71 12.74 -4.14
N VAL A 435 -1.51 11.59 -3.48
CA VAL A 435 -2.25 11.17 -2.29
C VAL A 435 -1.33 10.51 -1.26
N GLY A 436 -1.86 10.26 -0.07
CA GLY A 436 -1.11 9.78 1.08
C GLY A 436 -0.55 10.92 1.94
N GLY A 437 0.21 10.60 2.97
CA GLY A 437 0.77 11.58 3.91
C GLY A 437 1.65 12.65 3.25
N GLY A 438 2.39 12.28 2.20
CA GLY A 438 3.22 13.21 1.43
C GLY A 438 2.42 14.32 0.74
N ALA A 439 1.16 14.07 0.39
CA ALA A 439 0.28 15.04 -0.26
C ALA A 439 -0.23 16.15 0.68
N LEU A 440 -0.06 15.99 2.00
CA LEU A 440 -0.40 17.00 2.99
C LEU A 440 0.61 18.16 3.00
N SER A 441 1.85 17.93 2.55
CA SER A 441 2.90 18.93 2.50
C SER A 441 2.87 19.71 1.17
N PRO A 442 2.54 21.02 1.17
CA PRO A 442 2.61 21.86 -0.03
C PRO A 442 4.02 21.84 -0.67
N ALA A 443 5.06 21.81 0.15
CA ALA A 443 6.44 21.74 -0.34
C ALA A 443 6.70 20.44 -1.13
N THR A 444 6.24 19.29 -0.63
CA THR A 444 6.37 18.01 -1.34
C THR A 444 5.59 18.01 -2.65
N CYS A 445 4.35 18.54 -2.64
CA CYS A 445 3.53 18.65 -3.84
C CYS A 445 4.21 19.51 -4.93
N GLN A 446 4.78 20.67 -4.55
CA GLN A 446 5.49 21.53 -5.47
C GLN A 446 6.78 20.88 -5.98
N ILE A 447 7.57 20.23 -5.11
CA ILE A 447 8.78 19.49 -5.52
C ILE A 447 8.43 18.38 -6.51
N LEU A 448 7.35 17.62 -6.27
CA LEU A 448 6.90 16.57 -7.18
C LEU A 448 6.50 17.14 -8.55
N ALA A 449 5.75 18.26 -8.57
CA ALA A 449 5.39 18.93 -9.81
C ALA A 449 6.63 19.41 -10.59
N ASP A 450 7.56 20.06 -9.91
CA ASP A 450 8.79 20.60 -10.51
C ASP A 450 9.70 19.49 -11.05
N VAL A 451 9.87 18.40 -10.26
CA VAL A 451 10.72 17.27 -10.60
C VAL A 451 10.15 16.48 -11.78
N THR A 452 8.84 16.25 -11.80
CA THR A 452 8.19 15.49 -12.90
C THR A 452 7.94 16.34 -14.13
N GLY A 453 7.88 17.67 -13.97
CA GLY A 453 7.48 18.60 -15.03
C GLY A 453 6.01 18.50 -15.39
N ARG A 454 5.18 17.96 -14.50
CA ARG A 454 3.74 17.75 -14.66
C ARG A 454 2.95 18.43 -13.56
N PRO A 455 1.76 18.97 -13.86
CA PRO A 455 0.86 19.44 -12.81
C PRO A 455 0.52 18.31 -11.83
N VAL A 456 0.50 18.65 -10.55
CA VAL A 456 0.13 17.75 -9.45
C VAL A 456 -1.14 18.26 -8.81
N GLU A 457 -2.13 17.39 -8.64
CA GLU A 457 -3.38 17.69 -7.95
C GLU A 457 -3.52 16.81 -6.71
N THR A 458 -3.91 17.43 -5.60
CA THR A 458 -4.32 16.72 -4.38
C THR A 458 -5.84 16.61 -4.31
N VAL A 459 -6.33 15.72 -3.48
CA VAL A 459 -7.78 15.54 -3.22
C VAL A 459 -8.09 15.90 -1.78
N PRO A 460 -9.36 16.19 -1.44
CA PRO A 460 -9.79 16.22 -0.05
C PRO A 460 -9.45 14.90 0.64
N ASP A 461 -9.20 14.96 1.94
CA ASP A 461 -8.94 13.77 2.76
C ASP A 461 -7.84 12.85 2.19
N ALA A 462 -6.76 13.44 1.65
CA ALA A 462 -5.68 12.74 0.94
C ALA A 462 -5.04 11.58 1.75
N LYS A 463 -5.15 11.60 3.08
CA LYS A 463 -4.71 10.53 3.98
C LYS A 463 -5.74 9.41 4.18
N ASP A 464 -7.00 9.61 3.76
CA ASP A 464 -8.14 8.70 3.97
C ASP A 464 -8.64 8.09 2.65
N VAL A 465 -7.89 8.26 1.57
CA VAL A 465 -8.28 7.83 0.21
C VAL A 465 -8.57 6.33 0.09
N GLY A 466 -7.96 5.49 0.92
CA GLY A 466 -8.31 4.06 0.99
C GLY A 466 -9.77 3.87 1.42
N ALA A 467 -10.16 4.55 2.51
CA ALA A 467 -11.55 4.53 2.98
C ALA A 467 -12.52 5.19 1.99
N VAL A 468 -12.12 6.32 1.35
CA VAL A 468 -12.91 6.94 0.26
C VAL A 468 -13.16 5.93 -0.87
N GLY A 469 -12.12 5.22 -1.31
CA GLY A 469 -12.23 4.18 -2.34
C GLY A 469 -13.19 3.06 -1.93
N ALA A 470 -13.11 2.58 -0.69
CA ALA A 470 -14.02 1.57 -0.15
C ALA A 470 -15.47 2.07 -0.11
N ALA A 471 -15.70 3.32 0.30
CA ALA A 471 -17.04 3.92 0.30
C ALA A 471 -17.63 4.04 -1.11
N MET A 472 -16.79 4.36 -2.11
CA MET A 472 -17.21 4.41 -3.52
C MET A 472 -17.59 3.04 -4.07
N LEU A 473 -16.88 1.97 -3.67
CA LEU A 473 -17.28 0.60 -4.03
C LEU A 473 -18.67 0.26 -3.49
N ALA A 474 -18.94 0.58 -2.23
CA ALA A 474 -20.26 0.38 -1.64
C ALA A 474 -21.35 1.20 -2.35
N ALA A 475 -21.04 2.44 -2.75
CA ALA A 475 -21.99 3.28 -3.48
C ALA A 475 -22.33 2.71 -4.87
N VAL A 476 -21.35 2.14 -5.58
CA VAL A 476 -21.59 1.43 -6.84
C VAL A 476 -22.36 0.12 -6.58
N GLY A 477 -21.92 -0.67 -5.61
CA GLY A 477 -22.55 -1.95 -5.25
C GLY A 477 -24.01 -1.80 -4.77
N SER A 478 -24.38 -0.66 -4.18
CA SER A 478 -25.76 -0.33 -3.80
C SER A 478 -26.64 0.09 -5.00
N GLY A 479 -26.04 0.32 -6.18
CA GLY A 479 -26.74 0.82 -7.36
C GLY A 479 -26.93 2.35 -7.39
N ALA A 480 -26.32 3.10 -6.45
CA ALA A 480 -26.39 4.57 -6.45
C ALA A 480 -25.61 5.17 -7.64
N PHE A 481 -24.58 4.48 -8.10
CA PHE A 481 -23.81 4.81 -9.31
C PHE A 481 -23.70 3.58 -10.21
N CYS A 482 -23.69 3.83 -11.52
CA CYS A 482 -23.65 2.73 -12.50
C CYS A 482 -22.27 2.05 -12.55
N ASP A 483 -21.21 2.78 -12.22
CA ASP A 483 -19.83 2.30 -12.26
C ASP A 483 -18.89 3.20 -11.42
N LEU A 484 -17.64 2.76 -11.28
CA LEU A 484 -16.61 3.52 -10.58
C LEU A 484 -16.16 4.78 -11.31
N GLU A 485 -16.37 4.90 -12.61
CA GLU A 485 -16.02 6.13 -13.34
C GLU A 485 -16.98 7.26 -12.97
N SER A 486 -18.27 6.95 -12.87
CA SER A 486 -19.30 7.93 -12.45
C SER A 486 -19.12 8.32 -10.98
N ALA A 487 -18.82 7.36 -10.11
CA ALA A 487 -18.52 7.63 -8.70
C ALA A 487 -17.21 8.44 -8.56
N GLY A 488 -16.14 8.06 -9.28
CA GLY A 488 -14.84 8.74 -9.25
C GLY A 488 -14.90 10.19 -9.73
N ALA A 489 -15.85 10.52 -10.59
CA ALA A 489 -16.04 11.89 -11.05
C ALA A 489 -16.51 12.85 -9.93
N LEU A 490 -17.00 12.33 -8.80
CA LEU A 490 -17.34 13.13 -7.61
C LEU A 490 -16.10 13.64 -6.86
N ILE A 491 -14.94 12.96 -7.02
CA ILE A 491 -13.71 13.35 -6.34
C ILE A 491 -13.06 14.52 -7.08
N ARG A 492 -13.31 15.69 -6.58
CA ARG A 492 -12.76 16.93 -7.14
C ARG A 492 -11.37 17.21 -6.60
N PRO A 493 -10.47 17.82 -7.41
CA PRO A 493 -9.18 18.30 -6.92
C PRO A 493 -9.38 19.34 -5.80
N ASN A 494 -8.55 19.23 -4.76
CA ASN A 494 -8.49 20.21 -3.68
C ASN A 494 -7.54 21.37 -4.03
N ARG A 495 -6.29 21.02 -4.38
CA ARG A 495 -5.25 21.98 -4.78
C ARG A 495 -4.53 21.47 -6.01
N ARG A 496 -4.00 22.43 -6.81
CA ARG A 496 -3.20 22.14 -7.99
C ARG A 496 -1.88 22.91 -7.93
N TYR A 497 -0.81 22.20 -8.22
CA TYR A 497 0.57 22.68 -8.23
C TYR A 497 1.11 22.59 -9.65
N GLU A 498 1.43 23.75 -10.25
CA GLU A 498 2.03 23.80 -11.58
C GLU A 498 3.55 23.73 -11.48
N PRO A 499 4.24 23.05 -12.42
CA PRO A 499 5.69 22.98 -12.43
C PRO A 499 6.32 24.37 -12.60
N ASN A 500 7.24 24.72 -11.71
CA ASN A 500 8.05 25.93 -11.85
C ASN A 500 9.15 25.71 -12.90
N ARG A 501 9.00 26.35 -14.06
CA ARG A 501 9.97 26.25 -15.17
C ARG A 501 11.38 26.70 -14.80
N GLY A 502 11.53 27.64 -13.86
CA GLY A 502 12.81 28.11 -13.35
C GLY A 502 13.63 27.01 -12.66
N ASN A 503 12.96 26.03 -12.05
CA ASN A 503 13.61 24.93 -11.34
C ASN A 503 14.02 23.76 -12.26
N ARG A 504 13.55 23.76 -13.52
CA ARG A 504 13.74 22.64 -14.45
C ARG A 504 15.21 22.28 -14.66
N ALA A 505 16.07 23.27 -14.91
CA ALA A 505 17.47 23.00 -15.23
C ALA A 505 18.23 22.34 -14.07
N VAL A 506 17.99 22.78 -12.83
CA VAL A 506 18.62 22.22 -11.64
C VAL A 506 18.11 20.80 -11.36
N TYR A 507 16.79 20.56 -11.49
CA TYR A 507 16.26 19.23 -11.26
C TYR A 507 16.65 18.23 -12.35
N GLU A 508 16.71 18.62 -13.63
CA GLU A 508 17.21 17.76 -14.70
C GLU A 508 18.67 17.36 -14.52
N ARG A 509 19.52 18.30 -14.06
CA ARG A 509 20.92 18.02 -13.73
C ARG A 509 21.02 17.02 -12.58
N ASN A 510 20.32 17.27 -11.45
CA ASN A 510 20.37 16.45 -10.26
C ASN A 510 19.77 15.05 -10.51
N TYR A 511 18.68 14.98 -11.23
CA TYR A 511 18.03 13.71 -11.60
C TYR A 511 18.92 12.83 -12.48
N ARG A 512 19.64 13.41 -13.44
CA ARG A 512 20.61 12.65 -14.25
C ARG A 512 21.72 12.05 -13.40
N VAL A 513 22.17 12.74 -12.37
CA VAL A 513 23.16 12.21 -11.40
C VAL A 513 22.50 11.13 -10.56
N PHE A 514 21.32 11.40 -9.95
CA PHE A 514 20.57 10.46 -9.14
C PHE A 514 20.41 9.07 -9.81
N ARG A 515 19.99 9.06 -11.08
CA ARG A 515 19.83 7.80 -11.84
C ARG A 515 21.13 7.00 -12.03
N ARG A 516 22.29 7.66 -12.03
CA ARG A 516 23.58 6.99 -12.15
C ARG A 516 24.08 6.41 -10.83
N LEU A 517 23.67 6.98 -9.69
CA LEU A 517 24.19 6.59 -8.38
C LEU A 517 23.98 5.10 -8.08
N TYR A 518 22.84 4.52 -8.44
CA TYR A 518 22.63 3.09 -8.26
C TYR A 518 23.66 2.25 -9.01
N ARG A 519 23.83 2.49 -10.31
CA ARG A 519 24.80 1.71 -11.13
C ARG A 519 26.22 1.86 -10.62
N SER A 520 26.59 3.07 -10.22
CA SER A 520 27.94 3.37 -9.72
C SER A 520 28.23 2.73 -8.35
N ASN A 521 27.21 2.50 -7.53
CA ASN A 521 27.38 2.01 -6.16
C ASN A 521 26.86 0.57 -5.92
N ARG A 522 26.27 -0.07 -6.92
CA ARG A 522 25.69 -1.42 -6.77
C ARG A 522 26.69 -2.43 -6.17
N LYS A 523 27.95 -2.41 -6.60
CA LYS A 523 28.98 -3.30 -6.07
C LYS A 523 29.36 -2.95 -4.62
N ASN A 524 29.34 -1.66 -4.27
CA ASN A 524 29.60 -1.21 -2.91
C ASN A 524 28.46 -1.63 -1.97
N PHE A 525 27.21 -1.48 -2.39
CA PHE A 525 26.07 -1.97 -1.62
C PHE A 525 26.14 -3.48 -1.40
N ALA A 526 26.47 -4.25 -2.42
CA ALA A 526 26.67 -5.70 -2.29
C ALA A 526 27.79 -6.03 -1.29
N ALA A 527 28.93 -5.35 -1.38
CA ALA A 527 30.06 -5.59 -0.50
C ALA A 527 29.80 -5.26 0.98
N LEU A 528 28.92 -4.27 1.24
CA LEU A 528 28.61 -3.84 2.62
C LEU A 528 27.41 -4.58 3.22
N ASN A 529 26.46 -5.03 2.39
CA ASN A 529 25.15 -5.51 2.82
C ASN A 529 24.90 -6.99 2.39
N ASP A 530 25.89 -7.70 1.86
CA ASP A 530 25.80 -9.13 1.57
C ASP A 530 25.98 -9.91 2.89
N THR A 531 24.86 -10.37 3.46
CA THR A 531 24.85 -11.13 4.72
C THR A 531 25.15 -12.62 4.54
N GLU A 532 25.41 -13.08 3.31
CA GLU A 532 25.79 -14.46 3.02
C GLU A 532 27.30 -14.68 3.22
N GLY A 533 27.83 -14.48 4.42
CA GLY A 533 29.25 -14.68 4.72
C GLY A 533 29.66 -14.50 6.17
N GLY A 534 28.77 -14.07 7.02
CA GLY A 534 29.03 -13.89 8.45
C GLY A 534 28.65 -15.12 9.27
N GLY A 535 29.30 -16.26 9.01
CA GLY A 535 29.45 -17.30 10.02
C GLY A 535 30.41 -16.80 11.10
N ASP A 536 29.96 -16.83 12.34
CA ASP A 536 30.72 -16.84 13.58
C ASP A 536 32.10 -16.18 13.59
N ASN A 537 32.19 -15.02 14.22
CA ASN A 537 33.34 -14.69 15.08
C ASN A 537 33.02 -13.46 15.94
N GLY A 538 32.82 -13.71 17.25
CA GLY A 538 32.92 -12.71 18.32
C GLY A 538 31.63 -12.45 19.07
#